data_8cc3836c0d62a2cd1d443a190d8dd4ba
#
_entry.id   8cc3836c0d62a2cd1d443a190d8dd4ba
#
_cell.length_a   1.000
_cell.length_b   1.000
_cell.length_c   1.000
_cell.angle_alpha   90.00
_cell.angle_beta   90.00
_cell.angle_gamma   90.00
#
_symmetry.space_group_name_H-M   'P 1'
#
loop_
_entity.id
_entity.type
_entity.pdbx_description
1 polymer ?
#
loop_
_entity_poly.entity_id
_entity_poly.type
_entity_poly.pdbx_seq_one_letter_code
_entity_poly.pdbx_strand_id
1 'polypeptide(L)'
;MLLNPLFVIPLLFLAQALFWLLFMPEVPTIPGVAPRYESEVALLKWFALFTPFVMGIATGVMAPLRGTRSTDSAVPVRTRRYMWRLISATLLVAFLGEMVYIRDVIANPELLKRGFEEGNLAILGEEVRAQRIIGISSLNNLFILPVALLALIAMDPRAPGGERKRATKLLWLVGLFTLFHSLFLAARMFMIYFALVILGAYLLLNSHRRFLLKALLSLFVLTIGVIWVGELLRGGLAYARSTSQDLVSVDVQKYVFEKLIQGYIAADFNNALVVLDCVPSGSLFSTTALASLLKIDASYSDCPNWKSSYGTVNVLALWWFDFGYWAILVAGIIGWFIGFSYRMALSSRAFGLSSALYLIVYPGLFSILRINYFGLSIFLLPATTWFLAFVVSQGLVSLRQRVVAK
;
A
#
# COMPACT_ATOMS: atom_id res chain seq x y z
N MET A 1 11.92 6.75 -14.56
CA MET A 1 11.28 5.45 -14.85
C MET A 1 10.46 4.94 -13.67
N LEU A 2 11.04 4.76 -12.49
CA LEU A 2 10.37 4.14 -11.31
C LEU A 2 9.16 4.88 -10.74
N LEU A 3 8.92 6.13 -11.09
CA LEU A 3 7.70 6.85 -10.77
C LEU A 3 6.61 6.68 -11.82
N ASN A 4 6.96 6.31 -13.04
CA ASN A 4 5.98 6.23 -14.11
C ASN A 4 5.15 4.94 -13.98
N PRO A 5 3.84 5.03 -13.69
CA PRO A 5 3.00 3.85 -13.52
C PRO A 5 2.89 2.99 -14.80
N LEU A 6 3.07 3.59 -15.98
CA LEU A 6 3.12 2.84 -17.26
C LEU A 6 4.32 1.90 -17.37
N PHE A 7 5.37 2.14 -16.59
CA PHE A 7 6.54 1.27 -16.54
C PHE A 7 6.47 0.31 -15.37
N VAL A 8 6.12 0.84 -14.18
CA VAL A 8 6.14 0.09 -12.93
C VAL A 8 5.10 -1.03 -12.92
N ILE A 9 3.87 -0.73 -13.32
CA ILE A 9 2.77 -1.70 -13.25
C ILE A 9 2.98 -2.89 -14.18
N PRO A 10 3.22 -2.72 -15.49
CA PRO A 10 3.49 -3.87 -16.36
C PRO A 10 4.68 -4.70 -15.90
N LEU A 11 5.76 -4.05 -15.40
CA LEU A 11 6.92 -4.76 -14.89
C LEU A 11 6.58 -5.61 -13.65
N LEU A 12 5.80 -5.07 -12.72
CA LEU A 12 5.40 -5.80 -11.52
C LEU A 12 4.50 -6.99 -11.84
N PHE A 13 3.52 -6.82 -12.72
CA PHE A 13 2.64 -7.92 -13.13
C PHE A 13 3.38 -8.99 -13.91
N LEU A 14 4.30 -8.59 -14.80
CA LEU A 14 5.17 -9.52 -15.52
C LEU A 14 6.06 -10.29 -14.54
N ALA A 15 6.68 -9.60 -13.59
CA ALA A 15 7.49 -10.25 -12.54
C ALA A 15 6.65 -11.25 -11.74
N GLN A 16 5.43 -10.88 -11.34
CA GLN A 16 4.54 -11.78 -10.60
C GLN A 16 4.19 -13.03 -11.41
N ALA A 17 3.86 -12.87 -12.69
CA ALA A 17 3.58 -14.00 -13.60
C ALA A 17 4.82 -14.90 -13.80
N LEU A 18 6.01 -14.30 -13.93
CA LEU A 18 7.27 -15.06 -14.01
C LEU A 18 7.57 -15.80 -12.71
N PHE A 19 7.37 -15.17 -11.54
CA PHE A 19 7.53 -15.85 -10.24
C PHE A 19 6.56 -17.00 -10.09
N TRP A 20 5.30 -16.84 -10.53
CA TRP A 20 4.34 -17.93 -10.55
C TRP A 20 4.81 -19.07 -11.46
N LEU A 21 5.26 -18.78 -12.66
CA LEU A 21 5.71 -19.79 -13.61
C LEU A 21 6.95 -20.55 -13.11
N LEU A 22 7.90 -19.87 -12.50
CA LEU A 22 9.20 -20.42 -12.09
C LEU A 22 9.18 -21.07 -10.72
N PHE A 23 8.38 -20.58 -9.79
CA PHE A 23 8.47 -20.95 -8.39
C PHE A 23 7.20 -21.56 -7.81
N MET A 24 6.06 -21.50 -8.53
CA MET A 24 4.85 -22.19 -8.06
C MET A 24 4.94 -23.68 -8.42
N PRO A 25 5.08 -24.56 -7.42
CA PRO A 25 5.30 -25.98 -7.69
C PRO A 25 4.00 -26.69 -8.05
N GLU A 26 4.10 -27.76 -8.83
CA GLU A 26 3.00 -28.68 -9.07
C GLU A 26 2.62 -29.43 -7.77
N VAL A 27 3.64 -29.75 -6.96
CA VAL A 27 3.49 -30.33 -5.61
C VAL A 27 4.07 -29.37 -4.59
N PRO A 28 3.24 -28.74 -3.72
CA PRO A 28 3.71 -27.77 -2.76
C PRO A 28 4.64 -28.37 -1.72
N THR A 29 5.77 -27.70 -1.46
CA THR A 29 6.71 -28.05 -0.39
C THR A 29 6.44 -27.30 0.91
N ILE A 30 5.71 -26.15 0.81
CA ILE A 30 5.38 -25.30 1.95
C ILE A 30 3.95 -25.52 2.39
N PRO A 31 3.71 -25.72 3.70
CA PRO A 31 2.35 -25.89 4.22
C PRO A 31 1.46 -24.69 3.87
N GLY A 32 0.28 -24.97 3.36
CA GLY A 32 -0.73 -23.97 3.01
C GLY A 32 -0.56 -23.28 1.66
N VAL A 33 0.50 -23.57 0.90
CA VAL A 33 0.62 -23.17 -0.51
C VAL A 33 -0.18 -24.19 -1.34
N ALA A 34 -1.03 -23.68 -2.25
CA ALA A 34 -1.74 -24.53 -3.19
C ALA A 34 -0.83 -24.96 -4.35
N PRO A 35 -1.11 -26.09 -5.02
CA PRO A 35 -0.43 -26.44 -6.26
C PRO A 35 -0.67 -25.39 -7.36
N ARG A 36 0.20 -25.37 -8.37
CA ARG A 36 0.06 -24.48 -9.52
C ARG A 36 -1.29 -24.74 -10.21
N TYR A 37 -2.06 -23.69 -10.40
CA TYR A 37 -3.36 -23.71 -11.05
C TYR A 37 -3.23 -23.17 -12.48
N GLU A 38 -3.58 -23.98 -13.44
CA GLU A 38 -3.52 -23.65 -14.87
C GLU A 38 -4.92 -23.61 -15.44
N SER A 39 -5.32 -22.46 -16.00
CA SER A 39 -6.60 -22.27 -16.69
C SER A 39 -6.42 -21.21 -17.78
N GLU A 40 -6.63 -21.61 -19.04
CA GLU A 40 -6.60 -20.68 -20.17
C GLU A 40 -7.70 -19.61 -20.04
N VAL A 41 -8.88 -20.00 -19.58
CA VAL A 41 -10.02 -19.09 -19.38
C VAL A 41 -9.70 -18.03 -18.33
N ALA A 42 -9.09 -18.43 -17.21
CA ALA A 42 -8.67 -17.50 -16.17
C ALA A 42 -7.59 -16.53 -16.68
N LEU A 43 -6.62 -17.01 -17.45
CA LEU A 43 -5.60 -16.17 -18.08
C LEU A 43 -6.20 -15.17 -19.07
N LEU A 44 -7.15 -15.59 -19.90
CA LEU A 44 -7.86 -14.70 -20.83
C LEU A 44 -8.63 -13.61 -20.07
N LYS A 45 -9.36 -13.96 -19.01
CA LYS A 45 -10.04 -12.98 -18.15
C LYS A 45 -9.06 -12.02 -17.51
N TRP A 46 -7.92 -12.52 -17.04
CA TRP A 46 -6.87 -11.69 -16.48
C TRP A 46 -6.34 -10.66 -17.48
N PHE A 47 -6.04 -11.08 -18.71
CA PHE A 47 -5.61 -10.17 -19.78
C PHE A 47 -6.71 -9.17 -20.18
N ALA A 48 -7.98 -9.60 -20.18
CA ALA A 48 -9.13 -8.74 -20.47
C ALA A 48 -9.30 -7.63 -19.41
N LEU A 49 -8.85 -7.84 -18.18
CA LEU A 49 -8.83 -6.83 -17.11
C LEU A 49 -7.55 -5.99 -17.14
N PHE A 50 -6.41 -6.62 -17.37
CA PHE A 50 -5.11 -5.96 -17.38
C PHE A 50 -4.99 -4.91 -18.52
N THR A 51 -5.50 -5.24 -19.71
CA THR A 51 -5.42 -4.35 -20.86
C THR A 51 -6.11 -2.99 -20.62
N PRO A 52 -7.42 -2.92 -20.24
CA PRO A 52 -8.07 -1.65 -19.97
C PRO A 52 -7.46 -0.92 -18.77
N PHE A 53 -6.91 -1.64 -17.79
CA PHE A 53 -6.19 -1.03 -16.67
C PHE A 53 -4.95 -0.25 -17.15
N VAL A 54 -4.10 -0.86 -17.98
CA VAL A 54 -2.90 -0.20 -18.56
C VAL A 54 -3.30 0.91 -19.52
N MET A 55 -4.33 0.71 -20.35
CA MET A 55 -4.85 1.76 -21.24
C MET A 55 -5.40 2.95 -20.44
N GLY A 56 -6.09 2.68 -19.33
CA GLY A 56 -6.54 3.72 -18.40
C GLY A 56 -5.36 4.53 -17.87
N ILE A 57 -4.29 3.88 -17.43
CA ILE A 57 -3.08 4.57 -16.95
C ILE A 57 -2.50 5.45 -18.07
N ALA A 58 -2.39 4.92 -19.29
CA ALA A 58 -1.84 5.66 -20.44
C ALA A 58 -2.67 6.93 -20.73
N THR A 59 -4.00 6.80 -20.80
CA THR A 59 -4.90 7.94 -21.04
C THR A 59 -4.85 8.95 -19.90
N GLY A 60 -4.74 8.50 -18.65
CA GLY A 60 -4.58 9.37 -17.47
C GLY A 60 -3.27 10.17 -17.51
N VAL A 61 -2.16 9.54 -17.89
CA VAL A 61 -0.84 10.21 -18.07
C VAL A 61 -0.88 11.24 -19.17
N MET A 62 -1.65 10.99 -20.25
CA MET A 62 -1.80 11.92 -21.37
C MET A 62 -2.87 13.00 -21.14
N ALA A 63 -3.62 12.95 -20.04
CA ALA A 63 -4.71 13.88 -19.79
C ALA A 63 -4.24 15.36 -19.83
N PRO A 64 -4.95 16.25 -20.53
CA PRO A 64 -4.60 17.66 -20.62
C PRO A 64 -4.84 18.34 -19.25
N LEU A 65 -3.78 18.94 -18.68
CA LEU A 65 -3.89 19.78 -17.50
C LEU A 65 -3.98 21.24 -17.92
N ARG A 66 -5.20 21.81 -17.86
CA ARG A 66 -5.39 23.23 -18.13
C ARG A 66 -4.85 24.06 -16.97
N GLY A 67 -3.95 25.00 -17.25
CA GLY A 67 -3.61 26.13 -16.36
C GLY A 67 -2.66 25.86 -15.18
N THR A 68 -2.01 24.69 -15.09
CA THR A 68 -1.08 24.39 -13.99
C THR A 68 0.40 24.59 -14.34
N ARG A 69 0.75 25.51 -15.23
CA ARG A 69 2.16 25.98 -15.28
C ARG A 69 2.46 26.67 -13.94
N SER A 70 2.91 25.88 -12.98
CA SER A 70 3.53 26.39 -11.77
C SER A 70 4.76 27.19 -12.21
N THR A 71 4.63 28.48 -12.18
CA THR A 71 5.81 29.37 -12.09
C THR A 71 6.63 28.89 -10.88
N ASP A 72 7.94 29.03 -10.93
CA ASP A 72 8.91 28.68 -9.87
C ASP A 72 8.69 29.43 -8.54
N SER A 73 7.52 29.98 -8.32
CA SER A 73 7.15 30.76 -7.14
C SER A 73 7.05 29.88 -5.89
N ALA A 74 7.73 30.28 -4.85
CA ALA A 74 7.65 29.67 -3.53
C ALA A 74 6.17 29.54 -3.08
N VAL A 75 5.82 28.39 -2.49
CA VAL A 75 4.47 28.15 -1.97
C VAL A 75 4.08 29.24 -0.97
N PRO A 76 2.91 29.90 -1.14
CA PRO A 76 2.48 30.98 -0.26
C PRO A 76 2.48 30.57 1.23
N VAL A 77 2.89 31.48 2.11
CA VAL A 77 2.99 31.22 3.57
C VAL A 77 1.67 30.69 4.16
N ARG A 78 0.51 31.18 3.68
CA ARG A 78 -0.81 30.72 4.14
C ARG A 78 -1.07 29.27 3.79
N THR A 79 -0.71 28.87 2.56
CA THR A 79 -0.84 27.47 2.12
C THR A 79 0.04 26.56 2.97
N ARG A 80 1.26 26.99 3.30
CA ARG A 80 2.16 26.25 4.19
C ARG A 80 1.60 26.11 5.59
N ARG A 81 1.02 27.16 6.18
CA ARG A 81 0.35 27.08 7.50
C ARG A 81 -0.84 26.13 7.48
N TYR A 82 -1.64 26.15 6.42
CA TYR A 82 -2.74 25.22 6.23
C TYR A 82 -2.24 23.77 6.18
N MET A 83 -1.19 23.50 5.42
CA MET A 83 -0.60 22.17 5.32
C MET A 83 -0.04 21.68 6.66
N TRP A 84 0.62 22.53 7.44
CA TRP A 84 1.07 22.16 8.80
C TRP A 84 -0.10 21.83 9.74
N ARG A 85 -1.20 22.57 9.65
CA ARG A 85 -2.43 22.24 10.41
C ARG A 85 -3.02 20.90 9.97
N LEU A 86 -3.07 20.65 8.67
CA LEU A 86 -3.54 19.37 8.13
C LEU A 86 -2.65 18.21 8.58
N ILE A 87 -1.31 18.36 8.52
CA ILE A 87 -0.35 17.38 9.04
C ILE A 87 -0.61 17.10 10.52
N SER A 88 -0.70 18.15 11.35
CA SER A 88 -0.89 17.98 12.79
C SER A 88 -2.23 17.31 13.11
N ALA A 89 -3.31 17.71 12.45
CA ALA A 89 -4.63 17.14 12.67
C ALA A 89 -4.69 15.66 12.24
N THR A 90 -4.16 15.34 11.07
CA THR A 90 -4.18 13.97 10.55
C THR A 90 -3.24 13.04 11.31
N LEU A 91 -2.08 13.52 11.78
CA LEU A 91 -1.19 12.76 12.68
C LEU A 91 -1.88 12.47 14.01
N LEU A 92 -2.54 13.47 14.60
CA LEU A 92 -3.26 13.27 15.87
C LEU A 92 -4.36 12.23 15.73
N VAL A 93 -5.19 12.34 14.67
CA VAL A 93 -6.28 11.38 14.41
C VAL A 93 -5.73 9.98 14.12
N ALA A 94 -4.68 9.87 13.32
CA ALA A 94 -4.03 8.60 13.04
C ALA A 94 -3.46 7.96 14.30
N PHE A 95 -2.80 8.75 15.16
CA PHE A 95 -2.26 8.29 16.44
C PHE A 95 -3.36 7.83 17.40
N LEU A 96 -4.47 8.56 17.51
CA LEU A 96 -5.61 8.13 18.32
C LEU A 96 -6.23 6.83 17.78
N GLY A 97 -6.38 6.71 16.47
CA GLY A 97 -6.80 5.46 15.83
C GLY A 97 -5.89 4.29 16.15
N GLU A 98 -4.58 4.52 16.16
CA GLU A 98 -3.58 3.52 16.52
C GLU A 98 -3.66 3.13 17.99
N MET A 99 -3.80 4.09 18.90
CA MET A 99 -3.96 3.79 20.32
C MET A 99 -5.18 2.91 20.59
N VAL A 100 -6.29 3.17 19.89
CA VAL A 100 -7.49 2.31 19.93
C VAL A 100 -7.21 0.94 19.32
N TYR A 101 -6.41 0.87 18.27
CA TYR A 101 -6.07 -0.38 17.58
C TYR A 101 -5.22 -1.31 18.45
N ILE A 102 -4.22 -0.77 19.17
CA ILE A 102 -3.28 -1.55 19.99
C ILE A 102 -3.65 -1.62 21.50
N ARG A 103 -4.80 -1.03 21.88
CA ARG A 103 -5.21 -0.91 23.30
C ARG A 103 -5.17 -2.23 24.07
N ASP A 104 -5.61 -3.33 23.42
CA ASP A 104 -5.73 -4.62 24.10
C ASP A 104 -4.36 -5.28 24.31
N VAL A 105 -3.40 -5.03 23.41
CA VAL A 105 -2.00 -5.44 23.61
C VAL A 105 -1.35 -4.63 24.74
N ILE A 106 -1.66 -3.33 24.84
CA ILE A 106 -1.17 -2.48 25.93
C ILE A 106 -1.78 -2.89 27.28
N ALA A 107 -3.08 -3.19 27.28
CA ALA A 107 -3.80 -3.60 28.49
C ALA A 107 -3.43 -5.02 28.97
N ASN A 108 -2.97 -5.87 28.09
CA ASN A 108 -2.65 -7.27 28.38
C ASN A 108 -1.25 -7.66 27.88
N PRO A 109 -0.17 -7.31 28.60
CA PRO A 109 1.20 -7.64 28.20
C PRO A 109 1.50 -9.14 28.14
N GLU A 110 0.68 -10.01 28.76
CA GLU A 110 0.79 -11.45 28.64
C GLU A 110 0.60 -11.95 27.19
N LEU A 111 -0.20 -11.24 26.39
CA LEU A 111 -0.32 -11.53 24.95
C LEU A 111 1.04 -11.39 24.25
N LEU A 112 1.78 -10.35 24.58
CA LEU A 112 3.11 -10.11 24.02
C LEU A 112 4.10 -11.20 24.42
N LYS A 113 4.09 -11.57 25.71
CA LYS A 113 4.90 -12.66 26.25
C LYS A 113 4.58 -13.99 25.56
N ARG A 114 3.31 -14.31 25.42
CA ARG A 114 2.85 -15.51 24.72
C ARG A 114 3.32 -15.55 23.26
N GLY A 115 3.23 -14.44 22.51
CA GLY A 115 3.71 -14.36 21.13
C GLY A 115 5.21 -14.66 21.00
N PHE A 116 6.04 -14.22 21.98
CA PHE A 116 7.46 -14.55 22.02
C PHE A 116 7.71 -16.00 22.46
N GLU A 117 6.99 -16.50 23.45
CA GLU A 117 7.13 -17.88 23.95
C GLU A 117 6.74 -18.91 22.87
N GLU A 118 5.66 -18.66 22.13
CA GLU A 118 5.23 -19.50 21.02
C GLU A 118 6.07 -19.28 19.73
N GLY A 119 6.92 -18.24 19.70
CA GLY A 119 7.73 -17.91 18.52
C GLY A 119 6.91 -17.47 17.32
N ASN A 120 5.69 -16.95 17.57
CA ASN A 120 4.76 -16.52 16.53
C ASN A 120 4.05 -15.21 16.92
N LEU A 121 4.65 -14.08 16.61
CA LEU A 121 4.05 -12.77 16.85
C LEU A 121 2.81 -12.48 15.98
N ALA A 122 2.47 -13.33 15.00
CA ALA A 122 1.24 -13.17 14.23
C ALA A 122 -0.02 -13.31 15.09
N ILE A 123 0.05 -14.06 16.20
CA ILE A 123 -1.03 -14.21 17.18
C ILE A 123 -1.48 -12.83 17.71
N LEU A 124 -0.53 -11.92 17.99
CA LEU A 124 -0.86 -10.56 18.41
C LEU A 124 -1.68 -9.80 17.36
N GLY A 125 -1.30 -9.93 16.08
CA GLY A 125 -2.01 -9.29 15.00
C GLY A 125 -3.40 -9.87 14.76
N GLU A 126 -3.63 -11.15 15.06
CA GLU A 126 -4.93 -11.81 14.98
C GLU A 126 -5.84 -11.34 16.11
N GLU A 127 -5.34 -11.33 17.35
CA GLU A 127 -6.07 -10.84 18.52
C GLU A 127 -6.50 -9.39 18.36
N VAL A 128 -5.57 -8.50 17.97
CA VAL A 128 -5.87 -7.09 17.70
C VAL A 128 -6.93 -6.94 16.60
N ARG A 129 -6.89 -7.78 15.56
CA ARG A 129 -7.90 -7.75 14.51
C ARG A 129 -9.27 -8.22 14.98
N ALA A 130 -9.32 -9.24 15.82
CA ALA A 130 -10.58 -9.76 16.36
C ALA A 130 -11.32 -8.73 17.24
N GLN A 131 -10.55 -7.91 17.97
CA GLN A 131 -11.09 -6.92 18.92
C GLN A 131 -11.19 -5.50 18.34
N ARG A 132 -10.89 -5.30 17.06
CA ARG A 132 -10.90 -3.97 16.43
C ARG A 132 -12.29 -3.33 16.47
N ILE A 133 -12.33 -2.03 16.80
CA ILE A 133 -13.54 -1.22 16.66
C ILE A 133 -13.64 -0.75 15.21
N ILE A 134 -14.66 -1.25 14.49
CA ILE A 134 -14.88 -0.92 13.08
C ILE A 134 -14.99 0.61 12.91
N GLY A 135 -14.27 1.14 11.93
CA GLY A 135 -14.22 2.57 11.64
C GLY A 135 -13.16 3.30 12.47
N ILE A 136 -13.16 3.22 13.79
CA ILE A 136 -12.22 3.95 14.65
C ILE A 136 -10.80 3.37 14.50
N SER A 137 -10.63 2.07 14.59
CA SER A 137 -9.32 1.42 14.40
C SER A 137 -8.74 1.67 13.01
N SER A 138 -9.59 1.96 12.01
CA SER A 138 -9.12 2.26 10.65
C SER A 138 -8.56 3.68 10.51
N LEU A 139 -8.75 4.56 11.49
CA LEU A 139 -8.22 5.93 11.46
C LEU A 139 -6.69 5.98 11.46
N ASN A 140 -6.03 4.91 11.95
CA ASN A 140 -4.58 4.78 11.85
C ASN A 140 -4.09 4.82 10.39
N ASN A 141 -4.91 4.38 9.43
CA ASN A 141 -4.58 4.41 8.00
C ASN A 141 -4.42 5.84 7.43
N LEU A 142 -4.90 6.86 8.15
CA LEU A 142 -4.67 8.27 7.78
C LEU A 142 -3.19 8.65 7.76
N PHE A 143 -2.29 7.88 8.40
CA PHE A 143 -0.86 8.20 8.50
C PHE A 143 -0.17 8.43 7.15
N ILE A 144 -0.66 7.81 6.07
CA ILE A 144 -0.10 7.96 4.72
C ILE A 144 -0.12 9.43 4.25
N LEU A 145 -1.21 10.16 4.52
CA LEU A 145 -1.33 11.55 4.10
C LEU A 145 -0.31 12.48 4.79
N PRO A 146 -0.20 12.53 6.13
CA PRO A 146 0.82 13.35 6.77
C PRO A 146 2.24 12.92 6.43
N VAL A 147 2.52 11.62 6.24
CA VAL A 147 3.82 11.13 5.79
C VAL A 147 4.15 11.67 4.40
N ALA A 148 3.20 11.64 3.46
CA ALA A 148 3.38 12.20 2.12
C ALA A 148 3.70 13.70 2.16
N LEU A 149 2.95 14.47 2.95
CA LEU A 149 3.16 15.90 3.12
C LEU A 149 4.50 16.22 3.81
N LEU A 150 4.85 15.49 4.87
CA LEU A 150 6.13 15.64 5.58
C LEU A 150 7.32 15.30 4.67
N ALA A 151 7.22 14.23 3.89
CA ALA A 151 8.27 13.82 2.95
C ALA A 151 8.50 14.89 1.88
N LEU A 152 7.42 15.48 1.33
CA LEU A 152 7.52 16.59 0.39
C LEU A 152 8.21 17.80 1.02
N ILE A 153 7.87 18.20 2.26
CA ILE A 153 8.52 19.33 2.94
C ILE A 153 9.99 19.04 3.22
N ALA A 154 10.28 17.85 3.74
CA ALA A 154 11.65 17.49 4.14
C ALA A 154 12.62 17.45 2.95
N MET A 155 12.12 17.06 1.77
CA MET A 155 12.92 16.84 0.57
C MET A 155 12.90 18.01 -0.43
N ASP A 156 11.97 18.97 -0.31
CA ASP A 156 11.96 20.15 -1.19
C ASP A 156 13.08 21.13 -0.80
N PRO A 157 14.08 21.36 -1.67
CA PRO A 157 15.17 22.29 -1.39
C PRO A 157 14.69 23.74 -1.22
N ARG A 158 13.50 24.08 -1.73
CA ARG A 158 12.89 25.42 -1.64
C ARG A 158 12.14 25.65 -0.32
N ALA A 159 11.89 24.59 0.46
CA ALA A 159 11.28 24.74 1.77
C ALA A 159 12.27 25.39 2.75
N PRO A 160 11.79 26.29 3.65
CA PRO A 160 12.64 26.92 4.66
C PRO A 160 13.38 25.88 5.52
N GLY A 161 14.65 26.13 5.82
CA GLY A 161 15.50 25.18 6.54
C GLY A 161 14.93 24.72 7.89
N GLY A 162 14.26 25.62 8.63
CA GLY A 162 13.57 25.26 9.89
C GLY A 162 12.39 24.30 9.68
N GLU A 163 11.59 24.51 8.63
CA GLU A 163 10.47 23.62 8.29
C GLU A 163 10.97 22.25 7.84
N ARG A 164 12.04 22.21 7.03
CA ARG A 164 12.68 20.95 6.60
C ARG A 164 13.19 20.14 7.78
N LYS A 165 13.93 20.78 8.71
CA LYS A 165 14.43 20.11 9.92
C LYS A 165 13.27 19.56 10.78
N ARG A 166 12.21 20.34 10.95
CA ARG A 166 11.01 19.90 11.70
C ARG A 166 10.32 18.71 11.02
N ALA A 167 10.13 18.79 9.70
CA ALA A 167 9.51 17.70 8.92
C ALA A 167 10.35 16.41 9.00
N THR A 168 11.69 16.53 8.87
CA THR A 168 12.60 15.39 8.99
C THR A 168 12.52 14.75 10.38
N LYS A 169 12.49 15.54 11.47
CA LYS A 169 12.34 15.01 12.84
C LYS A 169 11.02 14.26 13.01
N LEU A 170 9.92 14.82 12.50
CA LEU A 170 8.62 14.15 12.58
C LEU A 170 8.58 12.87 11.72
N LEU A 171 9.21 12.87 10.53
CA LEU A 171 9.33 11.64 9.73
C LEU A 171 10.10 10.54 10.47
N TRP A 172 11.19 10.88 11.15
CA TRP A 172 11.91 9.91 11.98
C TRP A 172 11.04 9.35 13.10
N LEU A 173 10.31 10.22 13.79
CA LEU A 173 9.39 9.78 14.86
C LEU A 173 8.31 8.84 14.34
N VAL A 174 7.65 9.21 13.22
CA VAL A 174 6.64 8.37 12.58
C VAL A 174 7.26 7.08 12.04
N GLY A 175 8.48 7.15 11.51
CA GLY A 175 9.21 5.98 11.03
C GLY A 175 9.52 4.97 12.14
N LEU A 176 10.01 5.44 13.29
CA LEU A 176 10.23 4.59 14.47
C LEU A 176 8.94 3.96 14.97
N PHE A 177 7.87 4.74 15.03
CA PHE A 177 6.55 4.25 15.42
C PHE A 177 6.02 3.18 14.44
N THR A 178 6.16 3.43 13.12
CA THR A 178 5.77 2.50 12.07
C THR A 178 6.60 1.21 12.11
N LEU A 179 7.89 1.32 12.42
CA LEU A 179 8.77 0.17 12.60
C LEU A 179 8.32 -0.69 13.79
N PHE A 180 8.05 -0.05 14.93
CA PHE A 180 7.50 -0.70 16.12
C PHE A 180 6.20 -1.45 15.78
N HIS A 181 5.22 -0.75 15.20
CA HIS A 181 3.97 -1.36 14.75
C HIS A 181 4.20 -2.59 13.85
N SER A 182 5.11 -2.45 12.88
CA SER A 182 5.37 -3.52 11.90
C SER A 182 6.03 -4.75 12.51
N LEU A 183 6.91 -4.57 13.47
CA LEU A 183 7.61 -5.69 14.14
C LEU A 183 6.72 -6.37 15.17
N PHE A 184 6.09 -5.61 16.07
CA PHE A 184 5.33 -6.18 17.19
C PHE A 184 3.96 -6.71 16.81
N LEU A 185 3.29 -6.11 15.84
CA LEU A 185 1.98 -6.59 15.37
C LEU A 185 2.07 -7.43 14.09
N ALA A 186 3.29 -7.76 13.65
CA ALA A 186 3.55 -8.45 12.39
C ALA A 186 2.84 -7.82 11.17
N ALA A 187 2.57 -6.49 11.23
CA ALA A 187 1.82 -5.73 10.23
C ALA A 187 2.76 -4.98 9.27
N ARG A 188 3.60 -5.72 8.55
CA ARG A 188 4.69 -5.23 7.69
C ARG A 188 4.28 -4.17 6.66
N MET A 189 3.02 -4.19 6.23
CA MET A 189 2.54 -3.29 5.18
C MET A 189 2.66 -1.81 5.56
N PHE A 190 2.52 -1.46 6.84
CA PHE A 190 2.70 -0.08 7.30
C PHE A 190 4.11 0.45 7.02
N MET A 191 5.14 -0.35 7.32
CA MET A 191 6.54 0.02 7.04
C MET A 191 6.83 0.09 5.54
N ILE A 192 6.27 -0.83 4.77
CA ILE A 192 6.40 -0.83 3.31
C ILE A 192 5.76 0.44 2.73
N TYR A 193 4.57 0.82 3.17
CA TYR A 193 3.90 2.03 2.69
C TYR A 193 4.65 3.30 3.09
N PHE A 194 5.12 3.38 4.33
CA PHE A 194 5.97 4.47 4.79
C PHE A 194 7.22 4.61 3.88
N ALA A 195 7.91 3.51 3.65
CA ALA A 195 9.10 3.49 2.80
C ALA A 195 8.79 3.89 1.35
N LEU A 196 7.70 3.39 0.77
CA LEU A 196 7.28 3.71 -0.60
C LEU A 196 6.89 5.18 -0.75
N VAL A 197 6.18 5.77 0.23
CA VAL A 197 5.84 7.20 0.21
C VAL A 197 7.09 8.07 0.23
N ILE A 198 8.06 7.74 1.10
CA ILE A 198 9.35 8.47 1.15
C ILE A 198 10.11 8.31 -0.16
N LEU A 199 10.18 7.09 -0.70
CA LEU A 199 10.80 6.83 -1.99
C LEU A 199 10.13 7.63 -3.10
N GLY A 200 8.81 7.61 -3.17
CA GLY A 200 8.03 8.35 -4.15
C GLY A 200 8.31 9.86 -4.08
N ALA A 201 8.34 10.44 -2.87
CA ALA A 201 8.66 11.84 -2.65
C ALA A 201 10.10 12.17 -3.10
N TYR A 202 11.05 11.31 -2.75
CA TYR A 202 12.45 11.47 -3.17
C TYR A 202 12.58 11.45 -4.70
N LEU A 203 11.96 10.48 -5.37
CA LEU A 203 11.99 10.34 -6.82
C LEU A 203 11.31 11.50 -7.54
N LEU A 204 10.25 12.06 -6.94
CA LEU A 204 9.50 13.17 -7.51
C LEU A 204 10.29 14.49 -7.48
N LEU A 205 11.04 14.73 -6.39
CA LEU A 205 11.71 16.00 -6.15
C LEU A 205 13.18 16.03 -6.58
N ASN A 206 13.84 14.86 -6.66
CA ASN A 206 15.27 14.79 -6.97
C ASN A 206 15.50 14.12 -8.32
N SER A 207 16.01 14.90 -9.27
CA SER A 207 16.36 14.42 -10.62
C SER A 207 17.78 13.83 -10.74
N HIS A 208 18.64 13.95 -9.71
CA HIS A 208 20.03 13.51 -9.75
C HIS A 208 20.19 11.99 -9.62
N ARG A 209 20.56 11.31 -10.71
CA ARG A 209 20.64 9.84 -10.83
C ARG A 209 21.62 9.15 -9.87
N ARG A 210 22.72 9.81 -9.46
CA ARG A 210 23.76 9.16 -8.64
C ARG A 210 23.34 8.92 -7.18
N PHE A 211 22.60 9.86 -6.58
CA PHE A 211 22.03 9.67 -5.25
C PHE A 211 20.82 8.73 -5.26
N LEU A 212 20.12 8.68 -6.39
CA LEU A 212 18.96 7.83 -6.59
C LEU A 212 19.28 6.35 -6.35
N LEU A 213 20.35 5.83 -6.95
CA LEU A 213 20.70 4.41 -6.85
C LEU A 213 21.03 4.01 -5.41
N LYS A 214 21.76 4.86 -4.68
CA LYS A 214 22.11 4.60 -3.27
C LYS A 214 20.86 4.62 -2.38
N ALA A 215 19.98 5.61 -2.53
CA ALA A 215 18.74 5.71 -1.76
C ALA A 215 17.79 4.53 -2.06
N LEU A 216 17.66 4.16 -3.33
CA LEU A 216 16.90 3.00 -3.76
C LEU A 216 17.45 1.70 -3.17
N LEU A 217 18.76 1.50 -3.26
CA LEU A 217 19.41 0.31 -2.72
C LEU A 217 19.26 0.24 -1.20
N SER A 218 19.47 1.36 -0.49
CA SER A 218 19.31 1.40 0.97
C SER A 218 17.87 1.11 1.40
N LEU A 219 16.88 1.69 0.71
CA LEU A 219 15.47 1.46 1.00
C LEU A 219 15.05 0.04 0.66
N PHE A 220 15.53 -0.51 -0.46
CA PHE A 220 15.30 -1.89 -0.87
C PHE A 220 15.86 -2.88 0.17
N VAL A 221 17.11 -2.68 0.59
CA VAL A 221 17.75 -3.52 1.63
C VAL A 221 17.00 -3.41 2.96
N LEU A 222 16.62 -2.20 3.38
CA LEU A 222 15.84 -2.00 4.60
C LEU A 222 14.47 -2.70 4.52
N THR A 223 13.77 -2.54 3.39
CA THR A 223 12.44 -3.15 3.19
C THR A 223 12.52 -4.67 3.19
N ILE A 224 13.49 -5.24 2.46
CA ILE A 224 13.73 -6.70 2.47
C ILE A 224 14.12 -7.16 3.86
N GLY A 225 15.00 -6.44 4.56
CA GLY A 225 15.39 -6.77 5.93
C GLY A 225 14.20 -6.80 6.89
N VAL A 226 13.32 -5.81 6.84
CA VAL A 226 12.10 -5.76 7.67
C VAL A 226 11.15 -6.92 7.32
N ILE A 227 10.96 -7.22 6.03
CA ILE A 227 10.13 -8.34 5.60
C ILE A 227 10.72 -9.66 6.08
N TRP A 228 12.03 -9.85 5.91
CA TRP A 228 12.75 -11.05 6.31
C TRP A 228 12.68 -11.28 7.82
N VAL A 229 13.05 -10.28 8.62
CA VAL A 229 12.96 -10.33 10.09
C VAL A 229 11.50 -10.57 10.53
N GLY A 230 10.56 -9.86 9.92
CA GLY A 230 9.14 -10.05 10.21
C GLY A 230 8.66 -11.49 9.93
N GLU A 231 9.20 -12.16 8.90
CA GLU A 231 8.84 -13.54 8.59
C GLU A 231 9.55 -14.55 9.51
N LEU A 232 10.79 -14.28 9.88
CA LEU A 232 11.49 -15.05 10.91
C LEU A 232 10.70 -15.05 12.23
N LEU A 233 10.23 -13.87 12.66
CA LEU A 233 9.45 -13.72 13.90
C LEU A 233 8.03 -14.31 13.79
N ARG A 234 7.49 -14.45 12.60
CA ARG A 234 6.11 -14.91 12.35
C ARG A 234 5.96 -16.40 12.16
N GLY A 235 7.01 -17.11 11.85
CA GLY A 235 6.93 -18.55 11.61
C GLY A 235 8.30 -19.23 11.52
N GLY A 236 9.36 -18.49 11.21
CA GLY A 236 10.72 -19.01 11.19
C GLY A 236 11.18 -19.53 12.55
N LEU A 237 10.85 -18.84 13.64
CA LEU A 237 11.11 -19.27 15.01
C LEU A 237 10.37 -20.57 15.35
N ALA A 238 9.11 -20.68 14.97
CA ALA A 238 8.32 -21.89 15.21
C ALA A 238 8.88 -23.07 14.41
N TYR A 239 9.25 -22.83 13.14
CA TYR A 239 9.90 -23.85 12.30
C TYR A 239 11.25 -24.30 12.86
N ALA A 240 12.11 -23.36 13.28
CA ALA A 240 13.41 -23.67 13.88
C ALA A 240 13.26 -24.53 15.14
N ARG A 241 12.29 -24.20 16.02
CA ARG A 241 11.99 -25.01 17.22
C ARG A 241 11.46 -26.40 16.89
N SER A 242 10.54 -26.51 15.93
CA SER A 242 9.95 -27.81 15.55
C SER A 242 10.97 -28.76 14.91
N THR A 243 12.01 -28.21 14.26
CA THR A 243 13.10 -28.96 13.62
C THR A 243 14.36 -29.06 14.47
N SER A 244 14.35 -28.48 15.68
CA SER A 244 15.53 -28.38 16.56
C SER A 244 16.76 -27.76 15.87
N GLN A 245 16.53 -26.77 15.01
CA GLN A 245 17.56 -26.08 14.23
C GLN A 245 17.79 -24.67 14.73
N ASP A 246 18.99 -24.15 14.49
CA ASP A 246 19.30 -22.74 14.77
C ASP A 246 18.62 -21.82 13.75
N LEU A 247 18.20 -20.61 14.17
CA LEU A 247 17.60 -19.60 13.31
C LEU A 247 18.47 -19.22 12.10
N VAL A 248 19.79 -19.37 12.23
CA VAL A 248 20.75 -19.04 11.19
C VAL A 248 21.04 -20.24 10.25
N SER A 249 20.45 -21.40 10.55
CA SER A 249 20.64 -22.60 9.72
C SER A 249 20.14 -22.38 8.30
N VAL A 250 20.80 -23.03 7.34
CA VAL A 250 20.45 -22.94 5.91
C VAL A 250 19.01 -23.36 5.67
N ASP A 251 18.52 -24.37 6.38
CA ASP A 251 17.16 -24.90 6.20
C ASP A 251 16.09 -23.91 6.68
N VAL A 252 16.31 -23.22 7.82
CA VAL A 252 15.40 -22.17 8.30
C VAL A 252 15.38 -20.98 7.34
N GLN A 253 16.54 -20.56 6.86
CA GLN A 253 16.64 -19.45 5.90
C GLN A 253 16.00 -19.81 4.56
N LYS A 254 16.20 -21.05 4.09
CA LYS A 254 15.55 -21.57 2.89
C LYS A 254 14.02 -21.61 3.06
N TYR A 255 13.51 -22.09 4.19
CA TYR A 255 12.07 -22.08 4.49
C TYR A 255 11.48 -20.69 4.43
N VAL A 256 12.15 -19.69 5.05
CA VAL A 256 11.71 -18.29 5.02
C VAL A 256 11.70 -17.74 3.60
N PHE A 257 12.74 -18.02 2.82
CA PHE A 257 12.86 -17.59 1.43
C PHE A 257 11.77 -18.19 0.54
N GLU A 258 11.57 -19.50 0.60
CA GLU A 258 10.52 -20.18 -0.17
C GLU A 258 9.13 -19.69 0.22
N LYS A 259 8.87 -19.47 1.52
CA LYS A 259 7.62 -18.91 2.01
C LYS A 259 7.36 -17.49 1.50
N LEU A 260 8.39 -16.65 1.40
CA LEU A 260 8.27 -15.32 0.82
C LEU A 260 7.94 -15.36 -0.68
N ILE A 261 8.62 -16.21 -1.44
CA ILE A 261 8.43 -16.28 -2.89
C ILE A 261 7.14 -17.02 -3.24
N GLN A 262 6.98 -18.24 -2.74
CA GLN A 262 5.82 -19.09 -3.08
C GLN A 262 4.54 -18.57 -2.42
N GLY A 263 4.58 -18.24 -1.11
CA GLY A 263 3.40 -17.87 -0.35
C GLY A 263 2.94 -16.42 -0.52
N TYR A 264 3.85 -15.48 -0.86
CA TYR A 264 3.49 -14.04 -0.92
C TYR A 264 3.60 -13.41 -2.31
N ILE A 265 4.26 -14.04 -3.27
CA ILE A 265 4.36 -13.49 -4.63
C ILE A 265 3.65 -14.40 -5.61
N ALA A 266 4.08 -15.65 -5.71
CA ALA A 266 3.55 -16.60 -6.67
C ALA A 266 2.11 -17.04 -6.32
N ALA A 267 1.82 -17.28 -5.04
CA ALA A 267 0.48 -17.68 -4.58
C ALA A 267 -0.58 -16.63 -4.88
N ASP A 268 -0.26 -15.33 -4.77
CA ASP A 268 -1.22 -14.26 -5.04
C ASP A 268 -1.71 -14.28 -6.50
N PHE A 269 -0.83 -14.61 -7.45
CA PHE A 269 -1.22 -14.80 -8.85
C PHE A 269 -1.96 -16.11 -9.07
N ASN A 270 -1.50 -17.20 -8.46
CA ASN A 270 -2.15 -18.50 -8.51
C ASN A 270 -3.61 -18.43 -7.99
N ASN A 271 -3.80 -17.79 -6.83
CA ASN A 271 -5.10 -17.56 -6.24
C ASN A 271 -6.00 -16.69 -7.14
N ALA A 272 -5.39 -15.70 -7.84
CA ALA A 272 -6.12 -14.88 -8.79
C ALA A 272 -6.69 -15.69 -9.95
N LEU A 273 -5.93 -16.64 -10.49
CA LEU A 273 -6.43 -17.53 -11.55
C LEU A 273 -7.58 -18.40 -11.05
N VAL A 274 -7.49 -18.93 -9.83
CA VAL A 274 -8.60 -19.70 -9.20
C VAL A 274 -9.85 -18.83 -9.08
N VAL A 275 -9.75 -17.60 -8.57
CA VAL A 275 -10.88 -16.68 -8.42
C VAL A 275 -11.50 -16.31 -9.76
N LEU A 276 -10.68 -16.01 -10.78
CA LEU A 276 -11.16 -15.66 -12.12
C LEU A 276 -11.91 -16.81 -12.81
N ASP A 277 -11.55 -18.05 -12.50
CA ASP A 277 -12.21 -19.22 -13.07
C ASP A 277 -13.50 -19.59 -12.32
N CYS A 278 -13.44 -19.51 -10.99
CA CYS A 278 -14.50 -19.98 -10.08
C CYS A 278 -15.73 -19.06 -10.05
N VAL A 279 -15.56 -17.75 -10.25
CA VAL A 279 -16.65 -16.80 -9.98
C VAL A 279 -17.35 -16.35 -11.26
N PRO A 280 -18.61 -16.75 -11.49
CA PRO A 280 -19.39 -16.33 -12.66
C PRO A 280 -19.95 -14.90 -12.55
N SER A 281 -20.24 -14.40 -11.34
CA SER A 281 -20.87 -13.10 -11.11
C SER A 281 -20.31 -12.42 -9.86
N GLY A 282 -20.20 -11.09 -9.91
CA GLY A 282 -19.62 -10.31 -8.82
C GLY A 282 -20.47 -10.28 -7.54
N SER A 283 -19.80 -10.18 -6.41
CA SER A 283 -20.37 -10.07 -5.06
C SER A 283 -20.35 -8.67 -4.50
N LEU A 284 -20.38 -7.70 -5.32
CA LEU A 284 -20.41 -6.25 -5.14
C LEU A 284 -19.78 -5.73 -3.83
N PHE A 285 -18.60 -5.11 -3.95
CA PHE A 285 -17.87 -4.49 -2.83
C PHE A 285 -17.38 -5.41 -1.72
N SER A 286 -17.46 -6.74 -1.85
CA SER A 286 -17.05 -7.66 -0.78
C SER A 286 -15.58 -7.58 -0.40
N THR A 287 -14.71 -7.15 -1.34
CA THR A 287 -13.26 -6.97 -1.11
C THR A 287 -12.89 -5.54 -0.71
N THR A 288 -13.87 -4.68 -0.47
CA THR A 288 -13.65 -3.27 -0.11
C THR A 288 -13.87 -2.98 1.37
N ALA A 289 -13.47 -1.80 1.83
CA ALA A 289 -13.76 -1.33 3.18
C ALA A 289 -15.27 -1.18 3.45
N LEU A 290 -16.10 -1.13 2.43
CA LEU A 290 -17.56 -1.04 2.56
C LEU A 290 -18.20 -2.37 2.95
N ALA A 291 -17.54 -3.51 2.71
CA ALA A 291 -18.09 -4.83 3.01
C ALA A 291 -18.56 -4.94 4.47
N SER A 292 -17.74 -4.51 5.42
CA SER A 292 -18.10 -4.54 6.83
C SER A 292 -19.23 -3.57 7.20
N LEU A 293 -19.34 -2.42 6.50
CA LEU A 293 -20.42 -1.44 6.70
C LEU A 293 -21.73 -1.91 6.10
N LEU A 294 -21.67 -2.57 4.95
CA LEU A 294 -22.84 -3.08 4.22
C LEU A 294 -23.24 -4.50 4.67
N LYS A 295 -22.49 -5.10 5.61
CA LYS A 295 -22.68 -6.49 6.09
C LYS A 295 -22.70 -7.51 4.94
N ILE A 296 -21.82 -7.31 3.94
CA ILE A 296 -21.64 -8.23 2.83
C ILE A 296 -20.77 -9.39 3.33
N ASP A 297 -21.37 -10.57 3.38
CA ASP A 297 -20.70 -11.82 3.78
C ASP A 297 -20.49 -12.69 2.53
N ALA A 298 -19.46 -12.40 1.78
CA ALA A 298 -19.06 -13.14 0.61
C ALA A 298 -17.55 -13.39 0.63
N SER A 299 -17.15 -14.63 0.41
CA SER A 299 -15.76 -15.04 0.44
C SER A 299 -15.37 -15.74 -0.87
N TYR A 300 -14.27 -15.26 -1.48
CA TYR A 300 -13.67 -15.94 -2.63
C TYR A 300 -12.98 -17.27 -2.24
N SER A 301 -12.73 -17.49 -0.95
CA SER A 301 -12.22 -18.76 -0.43
C SER A 301 -13.23 -19.90 -0.50
N ASP A 302 -14.52 -19.59 -0.75
CA ASP A 302 -15.57 -20.58 -0.93
C ASP A 302 -15.54 -21.24 -2.32
N CYS A 303 -14.64 -20.81 -3.19
CA CYS A 303 -14.40 -21.43 -4.48
C CYS A 303 -13.95 -22.89 -4.34
N PRO A 304 -14.54 -23.85 -5.08
CA PRO A 304 -14.21 -25.28 -4.95
C PRO A 304 -12.73 -25.60 -5.19
N ASN A 305 -12.07 -24.81 -6.03
CA ASN A 305 -10.65 -24.96 -6.36
C ASN A 305 -9.72 -24.21 -5.40
N TRP A 306 -10.27 -23.53 -4.37
CA TRP A 306 -9.47 -22.82 -3.39
C TRP A 306 -8.80 -23.82 -2.43
N LYS A 307 -7.48 -23.94 -2.53
CA LYS A 307 -6.68 -24.86 -1.70
C LYS A 307 -5.60 -24.15 -0.89
N SER A 308 -5.52 -22.82 -1.02
CA SER A 308 -4.48 -22.02 -0.38
C SER A 308 -4.94 -21.53 0.99
N SER A 309 -4.07 -21.61 1.99
CA SER A 309 -4.23 -20.89 3.27
C SER A 309 -3.77 -19.44 3.20
N TYR A 310 -3.11 -19.03 2.12
CA TYR A 310 -2.74 -17.65 1.85
C TYR A 310 -3.95 -16.91 1.28
N GLY A 311 -4.58 -16.06 2.11
CA GLY A 311 -5.83 -15.38 1.77
C GLY A 311 -5.66 -14.12 0.92
N THR A 312 -4.54 -13.95 0.22
CA THR A 312 -4.30 -12.78 -0.63
C THR A 312 -4.42 -13.13 -2.10
N VAL A 313 -4.92 -12.16 -2.89
CA VAL A 313 -5.27 -12.33 -4.30
C VAL A 313 -4.92 -11.05 -5.05
N ASN A 314 -4.42 -11.19 -6.27
CA ASN A 314 -4.17 -10.06 -7.18
C ASN A 314 -5.43 -9.21 -7.39
N VAL A 315 -5.27 -7.90 -7.42
CA VAL A 315 -6.39 -6.93 -7.46
C VAL A 315 -7.33 -7.12 -8.65
N LEU A 316 -6.84 -7.53 -9.81
CA LEU A 316 -7.69 -7.72 -10.99
C LEU A 316 -8.74 -8.79 -10.76
N ALA A 317 -8.34 -9.89 -10.11
CA ALA A 317 -9.28 -10.94 -9.73
C ALA A 317 -10.23 -10.50 -8.61
N LEU A 318 -9.78 -9.65 -7.68
CA LEU A 318 -10.66 -9.06 -6.67
C LEU A 318 -11.71 -8.13 -7.28
N TRP A 319 -11.35 -7.35 -8.29
CA TRP A 319 -12.34 -6.55 -9.02
C TRP A 319 -13.31 -7.41 -9.81
N TRP A 320 -12.84 -8.52 -10.42
CA TRP A 320 -13.74 -9.49 -11.04
C TRP A 320 -14.72 -10.09 -10.05
N PHE A 321 -14.22 -10.48 -8.87
CA PHE A 321 -15.05 -11.01 -7.79
C PHE A 321 -16.13 -10.03 -7.33
N ASP A 322 -15.76 -8.74 -7.18
CA ASP A 322 -16.70 -7.70 -6.73
C ASP A 322 -17.68 -7.27 -7.83
N PHE A 323 -17.24 -7.14 -9.08
CA PHE A 323 -17.98 -6.43 -10.12
C PHE A 323 -18.30 -7.29 -11.36
N GLY A 324 -17.82 -8.53 -11.44
CA GLY A 324 -18.01 -9.37 -12.61
C GLY A 324 -17.50 -8.67 -13.90
N TYR A 325 -18.29 -8.65 -14.95
CA TYR A 325 -17.94 -8.00 -16.22
C TYR A 325 -17.70 -6.48 -16.12
N TRP A 326 -18.31 -5.82 -15.12
CA TRP A 326 -18.07 -4.41 -14.86
C TRP A 326 -16.66 -4.11 -14.35
N ALA A 327 -15.93 -5.14 -13.90
CA ALA A 327 -14.52 -5.04 -13.51
C ALA A 327 -13.63 -4.44 -14.62
N ILE A 328 -13.98 -4.66 -15.89
CA ILE A 328 -13.27 -4.10 -17.06
C ILE A 328 -13.32 -2.56 -16.99
N LEU A 329 -14.50 -2.00 -16.74
CA LEU A 329 -14.68 -0.56 -16.60
C LEU A 329 -13.99 -0.03 -15.34
N VAL A 330 -14.13 -0.73 -14.20
CA VAL A 330 -13.49 -0.37 -12.93
C VAL A 330 -11.98 -0.34 -13.09
N ALA A 331 -11.39 -1.33 -13.72
CA ALA A 331 -9.95 -1.39 -14.03
C ALA A 331 -9.49 -0.18 -14.86
N GLY A 332 -10.23 0.16 -15.91
CA GLY A 332 -9.95 1.33 -16.75
C GLY A 332 -10.02 2.65 -15.97
N ILE A 333 -11.05 2.85 -15.14
CA ILE A 333 -11.23 4.06 -14.31
C ILE A 333 -10.11 4.19 -13.26
N ILE A 334 -9.80 3.13 -12.54
CA ILE A 334 -8.73 3.14 -11.53
C ILE A 334 -7.37 3.36 -12.22
N GLY A 335 -7.14 2.71 -13.36
CA GLY A 335 -5.94 2.96 -14.17
C GLY A 335 -5.83 4.43 -14.57
N TRP A 336 -6.90 5.02 -15.10
CA TRP A 336 -6.95 6.44 -15.44
C TRP A 336 -6.64 7.35 -14.25
N PHE A 337 -7.23 7.08 -13.09
CA PHE A 337 -6.99 7.84 -11.87
C PHE A 337 -5.52 7.78 -11.43
N ILE A 338 -4.88 6.60 -11.51
CA ILE A 338 -3.44 6.44 -11.24
C ILE A 338 -2.61 7.29 -12.19
N GLY A 339 -2.86 7.17 -13.50
CA GLY A 339 -2.14 7.93 -14.52
C GLY A 339 -2.33 9.44 -14.37
N PHE A 340 -3.55 9.88 -14.10
CA PHE A 340 -3.89 11.29 -13.87
C PHE A 340 -3.21 11.85 -12.61
N SER A 341 -3.21 11.11 -11.51
CA SER A 341 -2.53 11.52 -10.26
C SER A 341 -1.02 11.70 -10.48
N TYR A 342 -0.39 10.81 -11.24
CA TYR A 342 1.00 10.93 -11.66
C TYR A 342 1.24 12.18 -12.51
N ARG A 343 0.37 12.43 -13.50
CA ARG A 343 0.44 13.62 -14.36
C ARG A 343 0.32 14.90 -13.56
N MET A 344 -0.62 14.96 -12.61
CA MET A 344 -0.77 16.07 -11.68
C MET A 344 0.50 16.33 -10.86
N ALA A 345 1.12 15.27 -10.34
CA ALA A 345 2.35 15.38 -9.55
C ALA A 345 3.52 15.90 -10.39
N LEU A 346 3.67 15.44 -11.63
CA LEU A 346 4.70 15.94 -12.55
C LEU A 346 4.50 17.40 -12.94
N SER A 347 3.26 17.84 -13.12
CA SER A 347 2.98 19.23 -13.50
C SER A 347 3.23 20.21 -12.36
N SER A 348 3.01 19.78 -11.12
CA SER A 348 3.19 20.63 -9.94
C SER A 348 4.65 20.76 -9.51
N ARG A 349 5.53 19.76 -9.75
CA ARG A 349 6.96 19.66 -9.39
C ARG A 349 7.37 20.39 -8.10
N ALA A 350 6.40 20.73 -7.28
CA ALA A 350 6.52 21.55 -6.09
C ALA A 350 5.84 20.86 -4.93
N PHE A 351 6.25 21.21 -3.72
CA PHE A 351 5.51 20.95 -2.52
C PHE A 351 4.06 21.42 -2.67
N GLY A 352 3.12 20.48 -2.77
CA GLY A 352 1.71 20.80 -2.94
C GLY A 352 0.79 19.60 -2.75
N LEU A 353 -0.49 19.88 -2.54
CA LEU A 353 -1.53 18.85 -2.39
C LEU A 353 -1.62 17.93 -3.63
N SER A 354 -1.34 18.45 -4.83
CA SER A 354 -1.34 17.67 -6.07
C SER A 354 -0.27 16.58 -6.07
N SER A 355 0.94 16.88 -5.56
CA SER A 355 2.00 15.89 -5.41
C SER A 355 1.68 14.87 -4.32
N ALA A 356 1.03 15.31 -3.24
CA ALA A 356 0.63 14.42 -2.15
C ALA A 356 -0.37 13.34 -2.61
N LEU A 357 -1.28 13.65 -3.54
CA LEU A 357 -2.20 12.65 -4.08
C LEU A 357 -1.45 11.48 -4.69
N TYR A 358 -0.45 11.75 -5.55
CA TYR A 358 0.30 10.67 -6.17
C TYR A 358 1.10 9.87 -5.15
N LEU A 359 1.60 10.49 -4.09
CA LEU A 359 2.30 9.79 -3.02
C LEU A 359 1.37 8.89 -2.19
N ILE A 360 0.07 9.23 -2.08
CA ILE A 360 -0.95 8.35 -1.50
C ILE A 360 -1.25 7.17 -2.44
N VAL A 361 -1.27 7.41 -3.75
CA VAL A 361 -1.49 6.39 -4.79
C VAL A 361 -0.29 5.45 -4.94
N TYR A 362 0.93 5.96 -4.79
CA TYR A 362 2.17 5.26 -5.11
C TYR A 362 2.36 3.91 -4.39
N PRO A 363 2.07 3.76 -3.08
CA PRO A 363 2.08 2.45 -2.43
C PRO A 363 1.11 1.45 -3.07
N GLY A 364 -0.02 1.94 -3.60
CA GLY A 364 -0.99 1.12 -4.29
C GLY A 364 -0.44 0.42 -5.53
N LEU A 365 0.55 1.02 -6.24
CA LEU A 365 1.17 0.40 -7.41
C LEU A 365 1.83 -0.94 -7.08
N PHE A 366 2.32 -1.10 -5.87
CA PHE A 366 2.96 -2.33 -5.39
C PHE A 366 1.95 -3.26 -4.70
N SER A 367 0.95 -2.70 -4.05
CA SER A 367 -0.04 -3.47 -3.29
C SER A 367 -1.08 -4.16 -4.17
N ILE A 368 -1.32 -3.67 -5.39
CA ILE A 368 -2.28 -4.25 -6.33
C ILE A 368 -1.96 -5.69 -6.73
N LEU A 369 -0.72 -6.13 -6.55
CA LEU A 369 -0.34 -7.54 -6.76
C LEU A 369 -0.97 -8.49 -5.73
N ARG A 370 -1.47 -7.96 -4.59
CA ARG A 370 -1.90 -8.77 -3.45
C ARG A 370 -3.27 -8.40 -2.88
N ILE A 371 -3.70 -7.15 -2.99
CA ILE A 371 -4.88 -6.64 -2.29
C ILE A 371 -5.57 -5.57 -3.13
N ASN A 372 -6.85 -5.37 -2.88
CA ASN A 372 -7.61 -4.24 -3.42
C ASN A 372 -7.28 -2.94 -2.66
N TYR A 373 -6.03 -2.45 -2.79
CA TYR A 373 -5.55 -1.25 -2.09
C TYR A 373 -6.51 -0.07 -2.24
N PHE A 374 -7.01 0.18 -3.46
CA PHE A 374 -7.88 1.32 -3.77
C PHE A 374 -9.29 1.19 -3.19
N GLY A 375 -9.70 -0.02 -2.83
CA GLY A 375 -10.97 -0.28 -2.14
C GLY A 375 -10.86 -0.27 -0.61
N LEU A 376 -9.65 -0.27 -0.04
CA LEU A 376 -9.43 -0.36 1.40
C LEU A 376 -9.34 1.00 2.08
N SER A 377 -9.61 1.02 3.39
CA SER A 377 -9.52 2.22 4.24
C SER A 377 -8.12 2.87 4.22
N ILE A 378 -7.06 2.09 3.99
CA ILE A 378 -5.68 2.58 3.88
C ILE A 378 -5.46 3.54 2.71
N PHE A 379 -6.26 3.45 1.67
CA PHE A 379 -6.29 4.39 0.56
C PHE A 379 -7.46 5.38 0.70
N LEU A 380 -8.67 4.89 0.96
CA LEU A 380 -9.89 5.70 0.92
C LEU A 380 -9.86 6.83 1.94
N LEU A 381 -9.41 6.59 3.18
CA LEU A 381 -9.36 7.63 4.21
C LEU A 381 -8.35 8.74 3.88
N PRO A 382 -7.08 8.46 3.55
CA PRO A 382 -6.13 9.49 3.12
C PRO A 382 -6.58 10.22 1.85
N ALA A 383 -7.12 9.52 0.86
CA ALA A 383 -7.56 10.11 -0.39
C ALA A 383 -8.78 11.03 -0.21
N THR A 384 -9.77 10.61 0.58
CA THR A 384 -10.94 11.45 0.90
C THR A 384 -10.52 12.68 1.71
N THR A 385 -9.67 12.52 2.72
CA THR A 385 -9.15 13.63 3.52
C THR A 385 -8.35 14.60 2.64
N TRP A 386 -7.52 14.06 1.73
CA TRP A 386 -6.81 14.85 0.74
C TRP A 386 -7.78 15.63 -0.16
N PHE A 387 -8.83 14.98 -0.67
CA PHE A 387 -9.82 15.63 -1.54
C PHE A 387 -10.52 16.78 -0.84
N LEU A 388 -11.00 16.57 0.38
CA LEU A 388 -11.61 17.62 1.19
C LEU A 388 -10.64 18.79 1.44
N ALA A 389 -9.39 18.48 1.80
CA ALA A 389 -8.35 19.50 2.00
C ALA A 389 -8.05 20.27 0.69
N PHE A 390 -8.06 19.58 -0.46
CA PHE A 390 -7.85 20.19 -1.76
C PHE A 390 -8.98 21.15 -2.11
N VAL A 391 -10.24 20.73 -1.97
CA VAL A 391 -11.44 21.56 -2.23
C VAL A 391 -11.45 22.82 -1.33
N VAL A 392 -11.19 22.66 -0.03
CA VAL A 392 -11.09 23.79 0.91
C VAL A 392 -9.97 24.76 0.49
N SER A 393 -8.81 24.25 0.08
CA SER A 393 -7.69 25.10 -0.36
C SER A 393 -8.02 25.92 -1.61
N GLN A 394 -8.75 25.32 -2.57
CA GLN A 394 -9.21 26.02 -3.81
C GLN A 394 -10.27 27.07 -3.49
N GLY A 395 -11.21 26.75 -2.60
CA GLY A 395 -12.22 27.70 -2.12
C GLY A 395 -11.59 28.95 -1.47
N LEU A 396 -10.57 28.75 -0.64
CA LEU A 396 -9.84 29.86 0.00
C LEU A 396 -9.10 30.75 -1.01
N VAL A 397 -8.58 30.16 -2.10
CA VAL A 397 -7.91 30.90 -3.18
C VAL A 397 -8.92 31.73 -3.97
N SER A 398 -10.06 31.14 -4.34
CA SER A 398 -11.11 31.81 -5.14
C SER A 398 -11.77 32.97 -4.38
N LEU A 399 -12.06 32.82 -3.09
CA LEU A 399 -12.59 33.88 -2.24
C LEU A 399 -11.64 35.08 -2.18
N ARG A 400 -10.33 34.84 -2.11
CA ARG A 400 -9.34 35.91 -2.08
C ARG A 400 -9.27 36.68 -3.40
N GLN A 401 -9.37 35.99 -4.53
CA GLN A 401 -9.36 36.67 -5.84
C GLN A 401 -10.56 37.61 -5.98
N ARG A 402 -11.73 37.24 -5.44
CA ARG A 402 -12.91 38.09 -5.41
C ARG A 402 -12.79 39.29 -4.46
N VAL A 403 -12.05 39.16 -3.35
CA VAL A 403 -11.83 40.25 -2.38
C VAL A 403 -10.79 41.26 -2.90
N VAL A 404 -9.80 40.82 -3.66
CA VAL A 404 -8.78 41.70 -4.25
C VAL A 404 -9.29 42.41 -5.52
N ALA A 405 -10.31 41.85 -6.19
CA ALA A 405 -10.92 42.43 -7.37
C ALA A 405 -12.05 43.46 -7.05
N LYS A 406 -12.40 43.65 -5.79
CA LYS A 406 -13.22 44.73 -5.24
C LYS A 406 -12.36 45.79 -4.58
#